data_61d3044b7e174442e119d31fd97796ff
#
_entry.id   61d3044b7e174442e119d31fd97796ff
#
_cell.length_a   1.000
_cell.length_b   1.000
_cell.length_c   1.000
_cell.angle_alpha   90.00
_cell.angle_beta   90.00
_cell.angle_gamma   90.00
#
_symmetry.space_group_name_H-M   'P 1'
#
loop_
_entity.id
_entity.type
_entity.pdbx_description
1 polymer ?
#
loop_
_entity_poly.entity_id
_entity_poly.type
_entity_poly.pdbx_seq_one_letter_code
_entity_poly.pdbx_strand_id
1 'polypeptide(L)'
;AAHAGADAILLIAAILDGPRLNDLLKVAYSVGLDALVEVHDRGDVEKALCYDVRMLGVNNRNLRTLETTLQTSFNLASELPKEITLVSESGIQTREDIERLRAAGFHAVLIGEELMKAEDEGKALKALLA
;
A
#
# COMPACT_ATOMS: atom_id res chain seq x y z
N ALA A 1 0.80 -18.44 4.73
CA ALA A 1 1.03 -17.20 5.50
C ALA A 1 0.75 -17.39 6.98
N ALA A 2 -0.43 -17.86 7.36
CA ALA A 2 -0.77 -18.10 8.78
C ALA A 2 0.16 -19.12 9.43
N HIS A 3 0.48 -20.20 8.73
CA HIS A 3 1.41 -21.22 9.24
C HIS A 3 2.83 -20.68 9.42
N ALA A 4 3.22 -19.70 8.63
CA ALA A 4 4.53 -19.05 8.76
C ALA A 4 4.54 -17.96 9.83
N GLY A 5 3.41 -17.72 10.52
CA GLY A 5 3.31 -16.69 11.55
C GLY A 5 3.08 -15.28 11.01
N ALA A 6 2.66 -15.14 9.75
CA ALA A 6 2.34 -13.83 9.17
C ALA A 6 1.06 -13.26 9.79
N ASP A 7 1.02 -11.95 9.96
CA ASP A 7 -0.15 -11.23 10.46
C ASP A 7 -0.99 -10.63 9.33
N ALA A 8 -0.40 -10.48 8.15
CA ALA A 8 -1.06 -9.88 6.99
C ALA A 8 -0.57 -10.50 5.68
N ILE A 9 -1.38 -10.37 4.64
CA ILE A 9 -1.02 -10.76 3.27
C ILE A 9 -1.20 -9.58 2.33
N LEU A 10 -0.49 -9.62 1.19
CA LEU A 10 -0.60 -8.64 0.13
C LEU A 10 -1.42 -9.23 -1.02
N LEU A 11 -2.47 -8.51 -1.43
CA LEU A 11 -3.29 -8.87 -2.57
C LEU A 11 -3.20 -7.77 -3.62
N ILE A 12 -2.71 -8.11 -4.81
CA ILE A 12 -2.48 -7.13 -5.88
C ILE A 12 -3.71 -7.06 -6.79
N ALA A 13 -4.46 -5.97 -6.72
CA ALA A 13 -5.71 -5.80 -7.46
C ALA A 13 -5.50 -5.87 -8.99
N ALA A 14 -4.37 -5.39 -9.49
CA ALA A 14 -4.08 -5.37 -10.92
C ALA A 14 -4.06 -6.77 -11.55
N ILE A 15 -3.69 -7.80 -10.80
CA ILE A 15 -3.55 -9.17 -11.31
C ILE A 15 -4.69 -10.10 -10.86
N LEU A 16 -5.60 -9.62 -10.03
CA LEU A 16 -6.73 -10.40 -9.53
C LEU A 16 -8.04 -9.85 -10.10
N ASP A 17 -8.89 -10.75 -10.62
CA ASP A 17 -10.24 -10.33 -10.95
C ASP A 17 -11.06 -10.11 -9.67
N GLY A 18 -12.21 -9.45 -9.80
CA GLY A 18 -13.05 -9.13 -8.65
C GLY A 18 -13.45 -10.32 -7.81
N PRO A 19 -14.03 -11.39 -8.39
CA PRO A 19 -14.44 -12.58 -7.64
C PRO A 19 -13.27 -13.24 -6.89
N ARG A 20 -12.11 -13.33 -7.52
CA ARG A 20 -10.92 -13.93 -6.88
C ARG A 20 -10.41 -13.06 -5.74
N LEU A 21 -10.39 -11.74 -5.93
CA LEU A 21 -10.04 -10.81 -4.86
C LEU A 21 -10.95 -11.01 -3.65
N ASN A 22 -12.25 -11.08 -3.90
CA ASN A 22 -13.24 -11.29 -2.84
C ASN A 22 -13.02 -12.61 -2.10
N ASP A 23 -12.78 -13.70 -2.82
CA ASP A 23 -12.53 -15.01 -2.22
C ASP A 23 -11.29 -14.99 -1.33
N LEU A 24 -10.21 -14.38 -1.80
CA LEU A 24 -8.97 -14.29 -1.04
C LEU A 24 -9.13 -13.40 0.21
N LEU A 25 -9.89 -12.32 0.11
CA LEU A 25 -10.19 -11.48 1.28
C LEU A 25 -10.94 -12.28 2.34
N LYS A 26 -11.97 -13.03 1.94
CA LYS A 26 -12.74 -13.87 2.86
C LYS A 26 -11.88 -14.92 3.54
N VAL A 27 -11.03 -15.58 2.79
CA VAL A 27 -10.11 -16.60 3.34
C VAL A 27 -9.15 -15.95 4.34
N ALA A 28 -8.54 -14.83 3.99
CA ALA A 28 -7.61 -14.12 4.86
C ALA A 28 -8.28 -13.77 6.21
N TYR A 29 -9.42 -13.15 6.16
CA TYR A 29 -10.14 -12.73 7.37
C TYR A 29 -10.60 -13.94 8.19
N SER A 30 -10.99 -15.03 7.55
CA SER A 30 -11.44 -16.23 8.24
C SER A 30 -10.33 -16.91 9.05
N VAL A 31 -9.08 -16.73 8.68
CA VAL A 31 -7.92 -17.27 9.41
C VAL A 31 -7.19 -16.23 10.26
N GLY A 32 -7.81 -15.07 10.43
CA GLY A 32 -7.27 -14.02 11.32
C GLY A 32 -6.17 -13.17 10.71
N LEU A 33 -6.01 -13.17 9.39
CA LEU A 33 -5.03 -12.33 8.71
C LEU A 33 -5.66 -11.01 8.26
N ASP A 34 -4.88 -9.94 8.34
CA ASP A 34 -5.21 -8.71 7.64
C ASP A 34 -4.82 -8.83 6.18
N ALA A 35 -5.44 -8.05 5.31
CA ALA A 35 -5.12 -8.03 3.90
C ALA A 35 -4.87 -6.59 3.44
N LEU A 36 -3.66 -6.37 2.90
CA LEU A 36 -3.32 -5.11 2.23
C LEU A 36 -3.63 -5.30 0.75
N VAL A 37 -4.63 -4.59 0.25
CA VAL A 37 -5.00 -4.62 -1.16
C VAL A 37 -4.24 -3.51 -1.88
N GLU A 38 -3.35 -3.89 -2.78
CA GLU A 38 -2.50 -2.96 -3.52
C GLU A 38 -3.18 -2.52 -4.81
N VAL A 39 -3.22 -1.21 -5.03
CA VAL A 39 -3.78 -0.57 -6.23
C VAL A 39 -2.74 0.36 -6.84
N HIS A 40 -2.85 0.60 -8.14
CA HIS A 40 -1.96 1.53 -8.84
C HIS A 40 -2.72 2.62 -9.58
N ASP A 41 -3.93 2.34 -10.04
CA ASP A 41 -4.74 3.26 -10.82
C ASP A 41 -6.19 3.26 -10.34
N ARG A 42 -6.98 4.13 -10.97
CA ARG A 42 -8.40 4.29 -10.63
C ARG A 42 -9.20 3.02 -10.84
N GLY A 43 -8.90 2.28 -11.91
CA GLY A 43 -9.59 1.01 -12.19
C GLY A 43 -9.39 0.00 -11.08
N ASP A 44 -8.17 -0.09 -10.55
CA ASP A 44 -7.86 -0.94 -9.41
C ASP A 44 -8.64 -0.52 -8.16
N VAL A 45 -8.71 0.80 -7.91
CA VAL A 45 -9.45 1.33 -6.76
C VAL A 45 -10.93 0.99 -6.87
N GLU A 46 -11.53 1.21 -8.03
CA GLU A 46 -12.95 0.89 -8.25
C GLU A 46 -13.23 -0.59 -8.03
N LYS A 47 -12.37 -1.45 -8.52
CA LYS A 47 -12.48 -2.89 -8.31
C LYS A 47 -12.40 -3.25 -6.83
N ALA A 48 -11.38 -2.72 -6.14
CA ALA A 48 -11.13 -3.02 -4.73
C ALA A 48 -12.28 -2.58 -3.84
N LEU A 49 -12.83 -1.38 -4.08
CA LEU A 49 -13.89 -0.83 -3.24
C LEU A 49 -15.24 -1.52 -3.40
N CYS A 50 -15.38 -2.46 -4.34
CA CYS A 50 -16.58 -3.31 -4.44
C CYS A 50 -16.65 -4.35 -3.31
N TYR A 51 -15.57 -4.56 -2.57
CA TYR A 51 -15.46 -5.64 -1.59
C TYR A 51 -15.08 -5.11 -0.21
N ASP A 52 -14.98 -5.99 0.78
CA ASP A 52 -14.65 -5.64 2.16
C ASP A 52 -13.14 -5.42 2.32
N VAL A 53 -12.65 -4.33 1.73
CA VAL A 53 -11.26 -3.91 1.87
C VAL A 53 -11.13 -3.02 3.09
N ARG A 54 -10.24 -3.37 4.00
CA ARG A 54 -10.00 -2.65 5.27
C ARG A 54 -8.68 -1.90 5.27
N MET A 55 -7.76 -2.30 4.41
CA MET A 55 -6.45 -1.69 4.26
C MET A 55 -6.09 -1.66 2.78
N LEU A 56 -5.83 -0.47 2.26
CA LEU A 56 -5.57 -0.27 0.84
C LEU A 56 -4.23 0.43 0.67
N GLY A 57 -3.36 -0.15 -0.16
CA GLY A 57 -2.05 0.41 -0.47
C GLY A 57 -1.99 0.93 -1.89
N VAL A 58 -1.55 2.18 -2.05
CA VAL A 58 -1.28 2.73 -3.38
C VAL A 58 0.19 2.53 -3.68
N ASN A 59 0.47 1.71 -4.70
CA ASN A 59 1.84 1.50 -5.15
C ASN A 59 2.23 2.58 -6.15
N ASN A 60 3.20 3.40 -5.76
CA ASN A 60 3.72 4.50 -6.60
C ASN A 60 4.61 4.00 -7.74
N ARG A 61 4.98 2.73 -7.71
CA ARG A 61 5.74 2.11 -8.80
C ARG A 61 4.77 1.47 -9.78
N ASN A 62 4.92 1.80 -11.06
CA ASN A 62 4.21 1.12 -12.14
C ASN A 62 4.90 -0.22 -12.37
N LEU A 63 4.19 -1.32 -12.15
CA LEU A 63 4.78 -2.67 -12.26
C LEU A 63 5.15 -3.06 -13.70
N ARG A 64 4.62 -2.35 -14.70
CA ARG A 64 4.94 -2.61 -16.12
C ARG A 64 6.17 -1.81 -16.56
N THR A 65 6.22 -0.51 -16.26
CA THR A 65 7.30 0.39 -16.70
C THR A 65 8.40 0.52 -15.69
N LEU A 66 8.15 0.15 -14.42
CA LEU A 66 9.01 0.33 -13.26
C LEU A 66 9.28 1.80 -12.89
N GLU A 67 8.57 2.73 -13.52
CA GLU A 67 8.61 4.14 -13.14
C GLU A 67 7.94 4.33 -11.77
N THR A 68 8.55 5.15 -10.93
CA THR A 68 8.06 5.42 -9.59
C THR A 68 7.84 6.92 -9.41
N THR A 69 6.63 7.30 -8.98
CA THR A 69 6.31 8.68 -8.65
C THR A 69 5.26 8.75 -7.54
N LEU A 70 5.49 9.60 -6.54
CA LEU A 70 4.53 9.84 -5.47
C LEU A 70 3.24 10.49 -5.99
N GLN A 71 3.28 11.06 -7.19
CA GLN A 71 2.09 11.67 -7.79
C GLN A 71 0.95 10.67 -7.93
N THR A 72 1.25 9.39 -8.09
CA THR A 72 0.24 8.33 -8.12
C THR A 72 -0.62 8.35 -6.86
N SER A 73 0.02 8.40 -5.68
CA SER A 73 -0.71 8.49 -4.41
C SER A 73 -1.52 9.78 -4.31
N PHE A 74 -0.94 10.92 -4.69
CA PHE A 74 -1.64 12.20 -4.61
C PHE A 74 -2.83 12.27 -5.57
N ASN A 75 -2.70 11.72 -6.76
CA ASN A 75 -3.78 11.68 -7.74
C ASN A 75 -4.96 10.85 -7.27
N LEU A 76 -4.71 9.76 -6.56
CA LEU A 76 -5.76 8.87 -6.08
C LEU A 76 -6.33 9.28 -4.71
N ALA A 77 -5.61 10.09 -3.94
CA ALA A 77 -5.95 10.40 -2.55
C ALA A 77 -7.39 10.89 -2.36
N SER A 78 -7.88 11.76 -3.24
CA SER A 78 -9.24 12.31 -3.14
C SER A 78 -10.35 11.30 -3.41
N GLU A 79 -10.01 10.17 -4.04
CA GLU A 79 -10.97 9.11 -4.40
C GLU A 79 -10.99 7.97 -3.38
N LEU A 80 -10.09 8.01 -2.38
CA LEU A 80 -9.96 6.93 -1.40
C LEU A 80 -10.83 7.22 -0.17
N PRO A 81 -11.57 6.20 0.34
CA PRO A 81 -12.36 6.36 1.55
C PRO A 81 -11.46 6.59 2.75
N LYS A 82 -11.88 7.50 3.64
CA LYS A 82 -11.10 7.84 4.84
C LYS A 82 -11.30 6.86 5.98
N GLU A 83 -12.29 5.99 5.88
CA GLU A 83 -12.67 5.03 6.92
C GLU A 83 -11.75 3.80 6.94
N ILE A 84 -11.01 3.56 5.87
CA ILE A 84 -10.08 2.43 5.78
C ILE A 84 -8.65 2.92 5.97
N THR A 85 -7.75 2.01 6.33
CA THR A 85 -6.34 2.32 6.49
C THR A 85 -5.70 2.49 5.11
N LEU A 86 -5.09 3.64 4.87
CA LEU A 86 -4.46 3.99 3.60
C LEU A 86 -2.95 3.97 3.74
N VAL A 87 -2.30 3.23 2.84
CA VAL A 87 -0.85 3.05 2.80
C VAL A 87 -0.31 3.54 1.47
N SER A 88 0.76 4.32 1.48
CA SER A 88 1.49 4.68 0.26
C SER A 88 2.77 3.87 0.18
N GLU A 89 3.01 3.23 -0.98
CA GLU A 89 4.09 2.27 -1.16
C GLU A 89 5.04 2.71 -2.27
N SER A 90 6.32 2.57 -2.02
CA SER A 90 7.41 2.86 -2.97
C SER A 90 7.65 4.36 -3.20
N GLY A 91 8.90 4.70 -3.47
CA GLY A 91 9.27 6.05 -3.85
C GLY A 91 9.35 7.07 -2.73
N ILE A 92 9.15 6.66 -1.48
CA ILE A 92 9.27 7.55 -0.33
C ILE A 92 10.75 7.66 0.02
N GLN A 93 11.32 8.87 -0.11
CA GLN A 93 12.75 9.09 0.07
C GLN A 93 13.08 10.05 1.20
N THR A 94 12.16 10.95 1.54
CA THR A 94 12.43 12.01 2.51
C THR A 94 11.32 12.12 3.55
N ARG A 95 11.65 12.73 4.66
CA ARG A 95 10.67 13.08 5.70
C ARG A 95 9.57 13.99 5.14
N GLU A 96 9.93 14.90 4.26
CA GLU A 96 8.97 15.78 3.59
C GLU A 96 7.94 14.97 2.79
N ASP A 97 8.38 13.92 2.11
CA ASP A 97 7.48 13.01 1.40
C ASP A 97 6.45 12.41 2.35
N ILE A 98 6.89 11.96 3.52
CA ILE A 98 6.01 11.38 4.55
C ILE A 98 5.00 12.43 5.04
N GLU A 99 5.44 13.64 5.29
CA GLU A 99 4.56 14.72 5.75
C GLU A 99 3.52 15.10 4.70
N ARG A 100 3.91 15.15 3.43
CA ARG A 100 3.00 15.41 2.32
C ARG A 100 1.96 14.30 2.17
N LEU A 101 2.37 13.05 2.30
CA LEU A 101 1.46 11.90 2.23
C LEU A 101 0.49 11.90 3.40
N ARG A 102 0.96 12.21 4.59
CA ARG A 102 0.08 12.35 5.76
C ARG A 102 -0.97 13.43 5.54
N ALA A 103 -0.56 14.58 5.02
CA ALA A 103 -1.48 15.69 4.71
C ALA A 103 -2.51 15.29 3.66
N ALA A 104 -2.16 14.39 2.74
CA ALA A 104 -3.07 13.87 1.72
C ALA A 104 -4.04 12.79 2.24
N GLY A 105 -3.88 12.33 3.48
CA GLY A 105 -4.78 11.37 4.12
C GLY A 105 -4.24 9.96 4.27
N PHE A 106 -2.97 9.73 3.95
CA PHE A 106 -2.35 8.42 4.15
C PHE A 106 -1.99 8.21 5.62
N HIS A 107 -2.25 7.01 6.13
CA HIS A 107 -2.01 6.66 7.53
C HIS A 107 -0.65 6.00 7.73
N ALA A 108 -0.11 5.38 6.68
CA ALA A 108 1.14 4.62 6.77
C ALA A 108 1.88 4.66 5.43
N VAL A 109 3.16 4.32 5.49
CA VAL A 109 4.01 4.19 4.30
C VAL A 109 4.72 2.84 4.33
N LEU A 110 4.96 2.28 3.16
CA LEU A 110 5.75 1.07 3.00
C LEU A 110 7.05 1.45 2.30
N ILE A 111 8.16 1.31 3.01
CA ILE A 111 9.48 1.73 2.54
C ILE A 111 10.42 0.53 2.64
N GLY A 112 10.94 0.08 1.53
CA GLY A 112 11.90 -1.02 1.52
C GLY A 112 13.16 -0.66 0.76
N GLU A 113 13.01 -0.29 -0.50
CA GLU A 113 14.12 -0.06 -1.40
C GLU A 113 15.10 1.01 -0.91
N GLU A 114 14.60 2.15 -0.44
CA GLU A 114 15.44 3.24 0.03
C GLU A 114 16.24 2.84 1.27
N LEU A 115 15.62 2.10 2.18
CA LEU A 115 16.30 1.60 3.39
C LEU A 115 17.34 0.54 3.04
N MET A 116 17.04 -0.31 2.05
CA MET A 116 17.96 -1.37 1.61
C MET A 116 19.19 -0.83 0.91
N LYS A 117 19.13 0.36 0.32
CA LYS A 117 20.25 1.04 -0.32
C LYS A 117 21.14 1.78 0.67
N ALA A 118 20.64 2.05 1.87
CA ALA A 118 21.36 2.80 2.88
C ALA A 118 22.46 1.96 3.52
N GLU A 119 23.60 2.59 3.87
CA GLU A 119 24.68 1.92 4.60
C GLU A 119 24.24 1.54 6.00
N ASP A 120 23.40 2.37 6.62
CA ASP A 120 22.81 2.12 7.93
C ASP A 120 21.30 2.31 7.85
N GLU A 121 20.59 1.20 7.81
CA GLU A 121 19.13 1.18 7.69
C GLU A 121 18.44 1.89 8.86
N GLY A 122 18.97 1.73 10.08
CA GLY A 122 18.41 2.36 11.27
C GLY A 122 18.53 3.88 11.24
N LYS A 123 19.68 4.39 10.79
CA LYS A 123 19.88 5.84 10.62
C LYS A 123 18.99 6.40 9.53
N ALA A 124 18.86 5.69 8.41
CA ALA A 124 17.99 6.10 7.31
C ALA A 124 16.55 6.18 7.78
N LEU A 125 16.07 5.20 8.53
CA LEU A 125 14.72 5.19 9.07
C LEU A 125 14.49 6.35 10.04
N LYS A 126 15.43 6.61 10.94
CA LYS A 126 15.34 7.74 11.87
C LYS A 126 15.27 9.07 11.14
N ALA A 127 16.07 9.25 10.08
CA ALA A 127 16.07 10.47 9.28
C ALA A 127 14.69 10.72 8.64
N LEU A 128 13.99 9.65 8.21
CA LEU A 128 12.66 9.76 7.64
C LEU A 128 11.58 10.09 8.69
N LEU A 129 11.72 9.60 9.90
CA LEU A 129 10.70 9.72 10.95
C LEU A 129 10.94 10.90 11.90
N ALA A 130 12.16 11.38 11.98
CA ALA A 130 12.51 12.50 12.88
C ALA A 130 12.11 13.90 12.33
#